data_383ab9432121a62fb2a6425893ecd745
#
_entry.id   383ab9432121a62fb2a6425893ecd745
#
_cell.length_a   1.000
_cell.length_b   1.000
_cell.length_c   1.000
_cell.angle_alpha   90.00
_cell.angle_beta   90.00
_cell.angle_gamma   90.00
#
_symmetry.space_group_name_H-M   'P 1'
#
loop_
_entity.id
_entity.type
_entity.pdbx_description
1 polymer ?
#
loop_
_entity_poly.entity_id
_entity_poly.type
_entity_poly.pdbx_seq_one_letter_code
_entity_poly.pdbx_strand_id
1 'polypeptide(L)'
;MENHLSSQIRTLSYEENEDHPVFGTLVEQILHLLNSRLVFSDVIIHQNSPLMLRQPKGLVAVTDSPITREELEEFFEVIEPNWSERIAERAFDRSIDLHTARIRANCFTFQGKKRLGCVIRRFPKEPLALAGLGLHADEQAFAKFGSGLVLIIGDTCQGKSTTIASMIDDINMHRSGHIITIEDPVETLIPQRKCIITQREVGIDGDVDSFYLGALDALRERPDVIVIGEIRDAQTAQEALALAESGPLVLASLHARSTEMGLQKMIRLLGNSDAQSQALAHALRGVLCQALLPSSQGNRYHLATECLTVSPALMALLEAGDIAGIRARMNGGRDLGCHTMNASLERLLAGHKISVEDARAATTDRVGFADLV
;
A
#
# COMPACT_ATOMS: atom_id res chain seq x y z
N MET A 1 8.79 -6.82 28.52
CA MET A 1 9.04 -5.40 28.27
C MET A 1 7.96 -4.72 27.43
N GLU A 2 7.22 -5.44 26.59
CA GLU A 2 6.05 -4.90 25.83
C GLU A 2 4.91 -4.34 26.69
N ASN A 3 4.82 -4.74 27.95
CA ASN A 3 3.72 -4.34 28.84
C ASN A 3 3.84 -2.91 29.44
N HIS A 4 5.01 -2.26 29.35
CA HIS A 4 5.19 -0.92 29.95
C HIS A 4 4.79 0.20 28.97
N LEU A 5 5.09 0.08 27.69
CA LEU A 5 4.66 1.02 26.64
C LEU A 5 3.12 1.00 26.49
N SER A 6 2.53 -0.20 26.45
CA SER A 6 1.08 -0.35 26.34
C SER A 6 0.33 0.14 27.58
N SER A 7 0.95 0.18 28.78
CA SER A 7 0.30 0.68 30.00
C SER A 7 0.29 2.22 30.10
N GLN A 8 1.35 2.89 29.66
CA GLN A 8 1.37 4.37 29.63
C GLN A 8 0.46 4.93 28.53
N ILE A 9 0.40 4.25 27.37
CA ILE A 9 -0.50 4.65 26.26
C ILE A 9 -1.97 4.31 26.57
N ARG A 10 -2.27 3.28 27.38
CA ARG A 10 -3.64 2.88 27.76
C ARG A 10 -4.33 3.82 28.72
N THR A 11 -3.62 4.71 29.39
CA THR A 11 -4.19 5.58 30.45
C THR A 11 -4.69 6.94 29.93
N LEU A 12 -4.44 7.28 28.67
CA LEU A 12 -4.89 8.54 28.06
C LEU A 12 -6.22 8.32 27.30
N SER A 13 -7.32 8.21 28.04
CA SER A 13 -8.66 8.35 27.46
C SER A 13 -8.96 9.85 27.26
N TYR A 14 -8.97 10.30 26.01
CA TYR A 14 -9.32 11.67 25.67
C TYR A 14 -10.79 11.78 25.28
N GLU A 15 -11.49 12.74 25.93
CA GLU A 15 -12.79 13.20 25.47
C GLU A 15 -12.64 14.02 24.17
N GLU A 16 -13.56 13.80 23.23
CA GLU A 16 -13.59 14.45 21.92
C GLU A 16 -13.84 15.95 22.05
N ASN A 17 -12.81 16.78 21.80
CA ASN A 17 -12.97 18.22 21.57
C ASN A 17 -12.15 18.65 20.35
N GLU A 18 -12.86 18.99 19.27
CA GLU A 18 -12.31 19.20 17.92
C GLU A 18 -11.54 20.53 17.70
N ASP A 19 -11.47 21.47 18.67
CA ASP A 19 -11.03 22.86 18.42
C ASP A 19 -10.00 23.44 19.40
N HIS A 20 -9.20 22.63 20.11
CA HIS A 20 -8.18 23.19 21.01
C HIS A 20 -6.75 23.07 20.45
N PRO A 21 -5.94 24.15 20.60
CA PRO A 21 -4.52 24.08 20.27
C PRO A 21 -3.87 22.93 21.05
N VAL A 22 -3.04 22.15 20.37
CA VAL A 22 -2.40 20.95 20.91
C VAL A 22 -1.36 21.39 21.93
N PHE A 23 -1.76 21.45 23.22
CA PHE A 23 -0.87 21.68 24.35
C PHE A 23 -0.41 20.33 24.91
N GLY A 24 0.82 20.27 25.43
CA GLY A 24 1.39 19.07 26.02
C GLY A 24 2.74 18.71 25.44
N THR A 25 3.29 17.58 25.87
CA THR A 25 4.53 17.03 25.35
C THR A 25 4.39 16.64 23.87
N LEU A 26 5.50 16.54 23.13
CA LEU A 26 5.50 16.09 21.73
C LEU A 26 4.79 14.73 21.57
N VAL A 27 4.97 13.83 22.54
CA VAL A 27 4.30 12.51 22.55
C VAL A 27 2.77 12.66 22.61
N GLU A 28 2.26 13.52 23.50
CA GLU A 28 0.83 13.77 23.64
C GLU A 28 0.23 14.42 22.39
N GLN A 29 0.94 15.38 21.80
CA GLN A 29 0.55 16.03 20.55
C GLN A 29 0.44 15.01 19.40
N ILE A 30 1.43 14.13 19.24
CA ILE A 30 1.43 13.07 18.22
C ILE A 30 0.28 12.10 18.47
N LEU A 31 0.06 11.65 19.71
CA LEU A 31 -1.03 10.74 20.04
C LEU A 31 -2.39 11.36 19.77
N HIS A 32 -2.58 12.65 20.09
CA HIS A 32 -3.81 13.38 19.76
C HIS A 32 -4.07 13.40 18.25
N LEU A 33 -3.06 13.73 17.45
CA LEU A 33 -3.17 13.73 15.98
C LEU A 33 -3.49 12.34 15.43
N LEU A 34 -2.81 11.29 15.92
CA LEU A 34 -3.03 9.92 15.48
C LEU A 34 -4.43 9.39 15.80
N ASN A 35 -5.05 9.88 16.87
CA ASN A 35 -6.42 9.54 17.28
C ASN A 35 -7.48 10.48 16.68
N SER A 36 -7.08 11.58 16.02
CA SER A 36 -8.00 12.55 15.43
C SER A 36 -8.68 12.01 14.16
N ARG A 37 -9.79 12.67 13.78
CA ARG A 37 -10.50 12.43 12.50
C ARG A 37 -9.84 13.13 11.30
N LEU A 38 -8.73 13.82 11.52
CA LEU A 38 -8.00 14.51 10.46
C LEU A 38 -7.52 13.49 9.40
N VAL A 39 -7.67 13.87 8.15
CA VAL A 39 -7.17 13.08 7.01
C VAL A 39 -5.74 13.48 6.70
N PHE A 40 -4.81 12.61 7.00
CA PHE A 40 -3.38 12.76 6.68
C PHE A 40 -2.74 11.39 6.51
N SER A 41 -1.64 11.32 5.80
CA SER A 41 -0.85 10.09 5.63
C SER A 41 0.32 10.02 6.60
N ASP A 42 1.03 11.12 6.81
CA ASP A 42 2.25 11.14 7.58
C ASP A 42 2.29 12.35 8.54
N VAL A 43 2.89 12.12 9.72
CA VAL A 43 3.35 13.17 10.64
C VAL A 43 4.85 13.32 10.42
N ILE A 44 5.32 14.51 10.09
CA ILE A 44 6.73 14.81 9.83
C ILE A 44 7.28 15.67 10.95
N ILE A 45 8.32 15.18 11.59
CA ILE A 45 8.93 15.72 12.79
C ILE A 45 10.40 15.99 12.49
N HIS A 46 10.76 17.24 12.40
CA HIS A 46 12.15 17.65 12.22
C HIS A 46 12.59 18.59 13.35
N GLN A 47 13.75 18.35 13.90
CA GLN A 47 14.37 19.25 14.86
C GLN A 47 14.49 20.67 14.28
N ASN A 48 14.09 21.68 15.04
CA ASN A 48 14.03 23.10 14.69
C ASN A 48 13.03 23.44 13.57
N SER A 49 11.97 22.63 13.42
CA SER A 49 10.83 22.89 12.53
C SER A 49 9.53 22.66 13.27
N PRO A 50 8.42 23.31 12.88
CA PRO A 50 7.10 22.96 13.40
C PRO A 50 6.75 21.50 13.13
N LEU A 51 5.81 20.95 13.91
CA LEU A 51 5.17 19.66 13.61
C LEU A 51 4.34 19.78 12.35
N MET A 52 4.57 18.90 11.38
CA MET A 52 3.93 18.96 10.06
C MET A 52 3.07 17.73 9.80
N LEU A 53 1.92 17.92 9.16
CA LEU A 53 1.09 16.85 8.63
C LEU A 53 1.13 16.84 7.10
N ARG A 54 1.22 15.65 6.50
CA ARG A 54 1.00 15.45 5.08
C ARG A 54 -0.48 15.16 4.83
N GLN A 55 -1.19 16.18 4.43
CA GLN A 55 -2.61 16.10 4.04
C GLN A 55 -2.77 15.90 2.53
N PRO A 56 -3.98 15.58 2.01
CA PRO A 56 -4.21 15.35 0.59
C PRO A 56 -3.75 16.49 -0.33
N LYS A 57 -3.83 17.74 0.13
CA LYS A 57 -3.44 18.94 -0.64
C LYS A 57 -2.04 19.48 -0.31
N GLY A 58 -1.27 18.80 0.52
CA GLY A 58 0.10 19.20 0.82
C GLY A 58 0.50 19.12 2.28
N LEU A 59 1.59 19.79 2.63
CA LEU A 59 2.11 19.85 4.00
C LEU A 59 1.47 21.02 4.74
N VAL A 60 1.01 20.77 5.97
CA VAL A 60 0.42 21.78 6.85
C VAL A 60 1.13 21.75 8.20
N ALA A 61 1.49 22.92 8.73
CA ALA A 61 2.02 23.05 10.07
C ALA A 61 0.88 22.90 11.09
N VAL A 62 1.14 22.15 12.15
CA VAL A 62 0.18 21.92 13.27
C VAL A 62 0.53 22.73 14.49
N THR A 63 1.83 23.04 14.65
CA THR A 63 2.34 23.88 15.74
C THR A 63 3.03 25.12 15.17
N ASP A 64 3.05 26.20 15.94
CA ASP A 64 3.80 27.41 15.57
C ASP A 64 5.24 27.35 16.08
N SER A 65 5.47 26.58 17.16
CA SER A 65 6.79 26.46 17.78
C SER A 65 7.63 25.37 17.10
N PRO A 66 8.93 25.58 16.90
CA PRO A 66 9.83 24.57 16.40
C PRO A 66 10.10 23.51 17.48
N ILE A 67 10.15 22.26 17.05
CA ILE A 67 10.44 21.09 17.91
C ILE A 67 11.92 21.15 18.32
N THR A 68 12.19 21.04 19.60
CA THR A 68 13.53 21.02 20.16
C THR A 68 14.18 19.64 20.01
N ARG A 69 15.48 19.58 20.31
CA ARG A 69 16.22 18.31 20.32
C ARG A 69 15.76 17.43 21.48
N GLU A 70 15.58 18.03 22.64
CA GLU A 70 15.16 17.38 23.89
C GLU A 70 13.81 16.69 23.72
N GLU A 71 12.82 17.36 23.11
CA GLU A 71 11.50 16.80 22.82
C GLU A 71 11.60 15.58 21.87
N LEU A 72 12.49 15.62 20.88
CA LEU A 72 12.71 14.47 19.99
C LEU A 72 13.42 13.32 20.68
N GLU A 73 14.39 13.58 21.55
CA GLU A 73 15.08 12.55 22.33
C GLU A 73 14.11 11.86 23.30
N GLU A 74 13.23 12.58 23.97
CA GLU A 74 12.16 12.03 24.81
C GLU A 74 11.20 11.18 23.97
N PHE A 75 10.81 11.64 22.80
CA PHE A 75 9.95 10.89 21.88
C PHE A 75 10.63 9.62 21.37
N PHE A 76 11.93 9.67 21.05
CA PHE A 76 12.67 8.49 20.59
C PHE A 76 12.83 7.46 21.70
N GLU A 77 13.03 7.88 22.95
CA GLU A 77 13.10 6.99 24.11
C GLU A 77 11.80 6.19 24.29
N VAL A 78 10.65 6.81 24.00
CA VAL A 78 9.33 6.13 24.04
C VAL A 78 9.20 5.09 22.91
N ILE A 79 9.73 5.38 21.72
CA ILE A 79 9.64 4.48 20.55
C ILE A 79 10.63 3.31 20.67
N GLU A 80 11.86 3.62 21.07
CA GLU A 80 12.98 2.68 21.09
C GLU A 80 13.96 3.05 22.20
N PRO A 81 13.98 2.35 23.33
CA PRO A 81 14.88 2.65 24.44
C PRO A 81 16.36 2.67 24.06
N ASN A 82 16.77 1.89 23.05
CA ASN A 82 18.14 1.85 22.53
C ASN A 82 18.34 2.74 21.27
N TRP A 83 17.49 3.77 21.10
CA TRP A 83 17.47 4.61 19.90
C TRP A 83 18.82 5.25 19.58
N SER A 84 19.57 5.67 20.60
CA SER A 84 20.85 6.39 20.42
C SER A 84 21.93 5.51 19.78
N GLU A 85 21.98 4.23 20.12
CA GLU A 85 22.89 3.25 19.52
C GLU A 85 22.44 2.93 18.09
N ARG A 86 21.15 2.65 17.89
CA ARG A 86 20.60 2.30 16.58
C ARG A 86 20.74 3.43 15.56
N ILE A 87 20.41 4.66 15.95
CA ILE A 87 20.47 5.82 15.04
C ILE A 87 21.91 6.22 14.71
N ALA A 88 22.88 5.89 15.57
CA ALA A 88 24.30 6.12 15.30
C ALA A 88 24.79 5.26 14.12
N GLU A 89 24.28 4.05 13.99
CA GLU A 89 24.59 3.15 12.88
C GLU A 89 23.86 3.58 11.61
N ARG A 90 22.51 3.67 11.66
CA ARG A 90 21.66 4.04 10.52
C ARG A 90 20.27 4.49 10.99
N ALA A 91 19.48 5.03 10.06
CA ALA A 91 18.05 5.21 10.29
C ALA A 91 17.38 3.87 10.60
N PHE A 92 16.38 3.88 11.48
CA PHE A 92 15.64 2.68 11.86
C PHE A 92 14.12 2.90 11.77
N ASP A 93 13.41 1.82 11.53
CA ASP A 93 11.95 1.76 11.54
C ASP A 93 11.44 1.09 12.80
N ARG A 94 10.27 1.55 13.29
CA ARG A 94 9.49 0.88 14.33
C ARG A 94 8.03 0.85 13.94
N SER A 95 7.43 -0.35 14.00
CA SER A 95 5.97 -0.52 13.90
C SER A 95 5.39 -0.60 15.33
N ILE A 96 4.36 0.20 15.59
CA ILE A 96 3.74 0.28 16.91
C ILE A 96 2.22 0.16 16.75
N ASP A 97 1.60 -0.71 17.56
CA ASP A 97 0.16 -0.88 17.60
C ASP A 97 -0.43 0.05 18.65
N LEU A 98 -1.23 1.03 18.21
CA LEU A 98 -2.04 1.89 19.03
C LEU A 98 -3.45 1.33 19.16
N HIS A 99 -4.25 1.90 20.07
CA HIS A 99 -5.65 1.47 20.23
C HIS A 99 -6.48 1.68 18.96
N THR A 100 -6.28 2.79 18.26
CA THR A 100 -7.09 3.24 17.10
C THR A 100 -6.39 3.07 15.75
N ALA A 101 -5.07 2.89 15.73
CA ALA A 101 -4.27 2.83 14.51
C ALA A 101 -3.02 1.97 14.72
N ARG A 102 -2.43 1.50 13.64
CA ARG A 102 -1.04 1.04 13.59
C ARG A 102 -0.19 2.15 13.01
N ILE A 103 1.02 2.33 13.50
CA ILE A 103 1.96 3.33 12.97
C ILE A 103 3.29 2.69 12.62
N ARG A 104 3.96 3.28 11.63
CA ARG A 104 5.38 3.06 11.34
C ARG A 104 6.12 4.38 11.55
N ALA A 105 7.08 4.38 12.45
CA ALA A 105 7.96 5.51 12.71
C ALA A 105 9.33 5.22 12.10
N ASN A 106 9.75 6.05 11.13
CA ASN A 106 11.11 6.04 10.58
C ASN A 106 11.91 7.15 11.25
N CYS A 107 12.88 6.77 12.07
CA CYS A 107 13.74 7.68 12.83
C CYS A 107 15.11 7.80 12.16
N PHE A 108 15.59 9.03 11.94
CA PHE A 108 16.82 9.30 11.20
C PHE A 108 17.56 10.55 11.70
N THR A 109 18.82 10.64 11.30
CA THR A 109 19.63 11.85 11.48
C THR A 109 19.82 12.57 10.14
N PHE A 110 20.03 13.90 10.18
CA PHE A 110 20.33 14.69 8.99
C PHE A 110 21.35 15.80 9.30
N GLN A 111 21.78 16.53 8.28
CA GLN A 111 22.83 17.56 8.37
C GLN A 111 24.13 17.04 9.04
N GLY A 112 24.64 15.89 8.55
CA GLY A 112 25.87 15.30 9.06
C GLY A 112 25.72 14.72 10.47
N LYS A 113 24.58 14.10 10.75
CA LYS A 113 24.19 13.51 12.06
C LYS A 113 24.03 14.53 13.20
N LYS A 114 23.86 15.83 12.86
CA LYS A 114 23.71 16.88 13.86
C LYS A 114 22.29 17.10 14.34
N ARG A 115 21.30 16.70 13.54
CA ARG A 115 19.88 16.89 13.82
C ARG A 115 19.13 15.57 13.74
N LEU A 116 18.04 15.49 14.50
CA LEU A 116 17.13 14.37 14.55
C LEU A 116 15.86 14.64 13.75
N GLY A 117 15.30 13.60 13.16
CA GLY A 117 14.02 13.65 12.47
C GLY A 117 13.29 12.32 12.54
N CYS A 118 11.97 12.38 12.43
CA CYS A 118 11.11 11.21 12.35
C CYS A 118 9.97 11.46 11.35
N VAL A 119 9.58 10.43 10.64
CA VAL A 119 8.35 10.41 9.85
C VAL A 119 7.48 9.27 10.37
N ILE A 120 6.28 9.60 10.85
CA ILE A 120 5.31 8.63 11.34
C ILE A 120 4.23 8.47 10.28
N ARG A 121 4.06 7.26 9.78
CA ARG A 121 2.94 6.90 8.91
C ARG A 121 1.85 6.21 9.71
N ARG A 122 0.60 6.63 9.50
CA ARG A 122 -0.57 6.06 10.13
C ARG A 122 -1.24 5.07 9.18
N PHE A 123 -1.52 3.87 9.68
CA PHE A 123 -2.27 2.83 8.98
C PHE A 123 -3.59 2.55 9.72
N PRO A 124 -4.64 2.16 9.02
CA PRO A 124 -5.84 1.65 9.65
C PRO A 124 -5.50 0.43 10.55
N LYS A 125 -6.13 0.35 11.72
CA LYS A 125 -5.94 -0.79 12.62
C LYS A 125 -6.50 -2.08 12.04
N GLU A 126 -7.63 -1.98 11.34
CA GLU A 126 -8.30 -3.08 10.66
C GLU A 126 -8.41 -2.78 9.16
N PRO A 127 -8.49 -3.82 8.31
CA PRO A 127 -8.70 -3.63 6.89
C PRO A 127 -9.99 -2.85 6.61
N LEU A 128 -9.95 -1.98 5.63
CA LEU A 128 -11.14 -1.28 5.15
C LEU A 128 -12.03 -2.26 4.38
N ALA A 129 -13.34 -2.08 4.46
CA ALA A 129 -14.27 -2.90 3.68
C ALA A 129 -14.00 -2.74 2.18
N LEU A 130 -13.82 -3.84 1.45
CA LEU A 130 -13.48 -3.83 0.02
C LEU A 130 -14.47 -3.01 -0.82
N ALA A 131 -15.78 -3.10 -0.52
CA ALA A 131 -16.82 -2.33 -1.16
C ALA A 131 -16.72 -0.81 -0.91
N GLY A 132 -16.02 -0.38 0.16
CA GLY A 132 -15.84 1.02 0.53
C GLY A 132 -14.68 1.73 -0.20
N LEU A 133 -13.79 0.99 -0.87
CA LEU A 133 -12.61 1.54 -1.53
C LEU A 133 -12.90 2.31 -2.82
N GLY A 134 -14.12 2.19 -3.37
CA GLY A 134 -14.47 2.79 -4.66
C GLY A 134 -14.08 1.95 -5.88
N LEU A 135 -13.69 0.70 -5.67
CA LEU A 135 -13.41 -0.28 -6.71
C LEU A 135 -14.69 -0.71 -7.44
N HIS A 136 -14.58 -1.01 -8.74
CA HIS A 136 -15.65 -1.60 -9.51
C HIS A 136 -15.94 -3.05 -9.10
N ALA A 137 -17.11 -3.57 -9.45
CA ALA A 137 -17.48 -4.95 -9.16
C ALA A 137 -16.49 -5.97 -9.75
N ASP A 138 -15.98 -5.71 -10.97
CA ASP A 138 -15.01 -6.56 -11.65
C ASP A 138 -13.66 -6.59 -10.93
N GLU A 139 -13.23 -5.45 -10.38
CA GLU A 139 -11.99 -5.32 -9.58
C GLU A 139 -12.13 -6.02 -8.22
N GLN A 140 -13.28 -5.86 -7.57
CA GLN A 140 -13.60 -6.58 -6.33
C GLN A 140 -13.67 -8.10 -6.56
N ALA A 141 -14.06 -8.52 -7.78
CA ALA A 141 -14.09 -9.93 -8.15
C ALA A 141 -12.71 -10.61 -8.15
N PHE A 142 -11.61 -9.85 -8.17
CA PHE A 142 -10.26 -10.40 -8.02
C PHE A 142 -10.08 -11.17 -6.70
N ALA A 143 -10.74 -10.75 -5.63
CA ALA A 143 -10.78 -11.48 -4.36
C ALA A 143 -11.52 -12.82 -4.45
N LYS A 144 -12.31 -13.05 -5.50
CA LYS A 144 -13.09 -14.28 -5.69
C LYS A 144 -12.37 -15.36 -6.50
N PHE A 145 -11.23 -15.04 -7.12
CA PHE A 145 -10.45 -16.03 -7.82
C PHE A 145 -9.98 -17.15 -6.87
N GLY A 146 -9.97 -18.37 -7.37
CA GLY A 146 -9.51 -19.54 -6.61
C GLY A 146 -8.01 -19.81 -6.76
N SER A 147 -7.41 -19.31 -7.84
CA SER A 147 -5.99 -19.56 -8.19
C SER A 147 -5.49 -18.55 -9.20
N GLY A 148 -4.17 -18.50 -9.37
CA GLY A 148 -3.49 -17.68 -10.35
C GLY A 148 -2.93 -16.37 -9.76
N LEU A 149 -2.39 -15.50 -10.61
CA LEU A 149 -1.70 -14.27 -10.23
C LEU A 149 -2.58 -13.05 -10.45
N VAL A 150 -2.70 -12.20 -9.45
CA VAL A 150 -3.28 -10.85 -9.55
C VAL A 150 -2.20 -9.83 -9.18
N LEU A 151 -1.96 -8.86 -10.05
CA LEU A 151 -1.00 -7.79 -9.82
C LEU A 151 -1.73 -6.50 -9.42
N ILE A 152 -1.40 -5.96 -8.25
CA ILE A 152 -1.86 -4.66 -7.78
C ILE A 152 -0.71 -3.67 -7.98
N ILE A 153 -0.85 -2.74 -8.92
CA ILE A 153 0.24 -1.85 -9.33
C ILE A 153 -0.09 -0.39 -9.08
N GLY A 154 0.93 0.45 -9.04
CA GLY A 154 0.84 1.89 -8.79
C GLY A 154 2.14 2.42 -8.18
N ASP A 155 2.34 3.72 -8.17
CA ASP A 155 3.46 4.36 -7.48
C ASP A 155 3.39 4.11 -5.95
N THR A 156 4.39 4.55 -5.21
CA THR A 156 4.38 4.52 -3.73
C THR A 156 3.22 5.37 -3.19
N CYS A 157 2.60 4.92 -2.11
CA CYS A 157 1.48 5.61 -1.45
C CYS A 157 0.19 5.71 -2.30
N GLN A 158 -0.01 4.84 -3.29
CA GLN A 158 -1.24 4.79 -4.09
C GLN A 158 -2.30 3.81 -3.54
N GLY A 159 -2.17 3.36 -2.29
CA GLY A 159 -3.16 2.53 -1.63
C GLY A 159 -3.09 1.03 -1.98
N LYS A 160 -2.01 0.54 -2.60
CA LYS A 160 -1.86 -0.88 -2.97
C LYS A 160 -2.01 -1.83 -1.78
N SER A 161 -1.26 -1.59 -0.70
CA SER A 161 -1.34 -2.41 0.53
C SER A 161 -2.73 -2.39 1.15
N THR A 162 -3.40 -1.23 1.16
CA THR A 162 -4.78 -1.10 1.65
C THR A 162 -5.74 -1.95 0.82
N THR A 163 -5.62 -1.92 -0.51
CA THR A 163 -6.47 -2.72 -1.40
C THR A 163 -6.22 -4.23 -1.20
N ILE A 164 -4.96 -4.64 -1.11
CA ILE A 164 -4.59 -6.04 -0.84
C ILE A 164 -5.14 -6.48 0.52
N ALA A 165 -4.94 -5.71 1.58
CA ALA A 165 -5.48 -6.01 2.90
C ALA A 165 -7.01 -6.15 2.90
N SER A 166 -7.71 -5.26 2.18
CA SER A 166 -9.18 -5.33 2.01
C SER A 166 -9.63 -6.54 1.21
N MET A 167 -8.88 -6.93 0.16
CA MET A 167 -9.15 -8.17 -0.60
C MET A 167 -8.96 -9.40 0.28
N ILE A 168 -7.90 -9.43 1.09
CA ILE A 168 -7.62 -10.53 2.02
C ILE A 168 -8.73 -10.65 3.06
N ASP A 169 -9.17 -9.53 3.66
CA ASP A 169 -10.23 -9.56 4.66
C ASP A 169 -11.57 -10.00 4.05
N ASP A 170 -11.88 -9.59 2.80
CA ASP A 170 -13.06 -10.08 2.08
C ASP A 170 -12.99 -11.60 1.84
N ILE A 171 -11.83 -12.11 1.43
CA ILE A 171 -11.59 -13.57 1.32
C ILE A 171 -11.80 -14.25 2.68
N ASN A 172 -11.20 -13.72 3.72
CA ASN A 172 -11.24 -14.22 5.09
C ASN A 172 -12.66 -14.23 5.69
N MET A 173 -13.52 -13.30 5.27
CA MET A 173 -14.93 -13.30 5.66
C MET A 173 -15.77 -14.37 4.94
N HIS A 174 -15.43 -14.71 3.70
CA HIS A 174 -16.29 -15.52 2.83
C HIS A 174 -15.80 -16.95 2.61
N ARG A 175 -14.50 -17.23 2.72
CA ARG A 175 -13.88 -18.55 2.49
C ARG A 175 -13.15 -19.06 3.72
N SER A 176 -13.05 -20.39 3.87
CA SER A 176 -12.10 -21.02 4.81
C SER A 176 -10.83 -21.36 4.07
N GLY A 177 -9.68 -21.20 4.71
CA GLY A 177 -8.38 -21.52 4.12
C GLY A 177 -7.21 -20.98 4.94
N HIS A 178 -6.03 -21.08 4.36
CA HIS A 178 -4.80 -20.55 4.92
C HIS A 178 -4.28 -19.41 4.02
N ILE A 179 -4.13 -18.24 4.58
CA ILE A 179 -3.60 -17.05 3.90
C ILE A 179 -2.24 -16.71 4.51
N ILE A 180 -1.23 -16.62 3.65
CA ILE A 180 0.13 -16.20 4.05
C ILE A 180 0.42 -14.87 3.40
N THR A 181 0.93 -13.90 4.17
CA THR A 181 1.43 -12.65 3.64
C THR A 181 2.91 -12.48 3.93
N ILE A 182 3.63 -11.85 3.01
CA ILE A 182 5.06 -11.53 3.11
C ILE A 182 5.16 -10.03 2.81
N GLU A 183 5.44 -9.21 3.83
CA GLU A 183 5.31 -7.75 3.80
C GLU A 183 6.56 -7.05 4.36
N ASP A 184 6.82 -5.81 3.94
CA ASP A 184 7.98 -5.00 4.38
C ASP A 184 7.56 -3.54 4.67
N PRO A 185 7.15 -3.25 5.93
CA PRO A 185 6.67 -4.13 6.98
C PRO A 185 5.18 -4.51 6.85
N VAL A 186 4.64 -5.27 7.81
CA VAL A 186 3.20 -5.49 7.96
C VAL A 186 2.52 -4.17 8.33
N GLU A 187 1.71 -3.62 7.39
CA GLU A 187 1.04 -2.32 7.55
C GLU A 187 -0.29 -2.41 8.31
N THR A 188 -1.09 -3.43 8.03
CA THR A 188 -2.41 -3.64 8.64
C THR A 188 -2.52 -5.07 9.16
N LEU A 189 -2.90 -5.22 10.42
CA LEU A 189 -3.13 -6.54 11.00
C LEU A 189 -4.50 -7.07 10.56
N ILE A 190 -4.50 -8.28 10.02
CA ILE A 190 -5.73 -8.92 9.54
C ILE A 190 -6.26 -9.85 10.62
N PRO A 191 -7.48 -9.62 11.12
CA PRO A 191 -8.05 -10.44 12.18
C PRO A 191 -8.33 -11.86 11.70
N GLN A 192 -8.14 -12.85 12.57
CA GLN A 192 -8.56 -14.23 12.30
C GLN A 192 -10.08 -14.32 12.21
N ARG A 193 -10.63 -14.81 11.08
CA ARG A 193 -12.07 -15.02 10.89
C ARG A 193 -12.34 -16.47 10.44
N LYS A 194 -12.58 -16.71 9.15
CA LYS A 194 -12.75 -18.05 8.58
C LYS A 194 -11.43 -18.65 8.11
N CYS A 195 -10.44 -17.83 7.78
CA CYS A 195 -9.11 -18.27 7.40
C CYS A 195 -8.15 -18.21 8.58
N ILE A 196 -7.12 -19.07 8.54
CA ILE A 196 -5.90 -18.88 9.31
C ILE A 196 -5.05 -17.85 8.57
N ILE A 197 -4.63 -16.80 9.26
CA ILE A 197 -3.81 -15.72 8.70
C ILE A 197 -2.42 -15.81 9.28
N THR A 198 -1.42 -15.91 8.42
CA THR A 198 0.01 -15.88 8.77
C THR A 198 0.65 -14.68 8.07
N GLN A 199 0.85 -13.58 8.80
CA GLN A 199 1.53 -12.40 8.28
C GLN A 199 3.00 -12.45 8.69
N ARG A 200 3.90 -12.36 7.71
CA ARG A 200 5.36 -12.40 7.91
C ARG A 200 5.97 -11.08 7.48
N GLU A 201 6.79 -10.53 8.35
CA GLU A 201 7.53 -9.31 8.08
C GLU A 201 8.92 -9.63 7.52
N VAL A 202 9.29 -8.94 6.42
CA VAL A 202 10.63 -9.03 5.82
C VAL A 202 11.56 -8.06 6.53
N GLY A 203 12.77 -8.48 6.86
CA GLY A 203 13.81 -7.62 7.39
C GLY A 203 14.72 -8.28 8.39
N ILE A 204 15.74 -7.55 8.87
CA ILE A 204 16.76 -8.05 9.79
C ILE A 204 16.16 -8.48 11.13
N ASP A 205 15.15 -7.76 11.61
CA ASP A 205 14.39 -8.06 12.82
C ASP A 205 13.04 -8.73 12.49
N GLY A 206 12.82 -9.13 11.23
CA GLY A 206 11.59 -9.72 10.73
C GLY A 206 11.54 -11.24 10.82
N ASP A 207 10.45 -11.81 10.31
CA ASP A 207 10.23 -13.26 10.29
C ASP A 207 10.97 -13.95 9.15
N VAL A 208 11.33 -13.21 8.10
CA VAL A 208 12.00 -13.69 6.88
C VAL A 208 12.99 -12.65 6.34
N ASP A 209 14.10 -13.11 5.77
CA ASP A 209 15.17 -12.23 5.28
C ASP A 209 14.83 -11.49 3.99
N SER A 210 13.92 -12.03 3.15
CA SER A 210 13.55 -11.44 1.87
C SER A 210 12.19 -11.91 1.38
N PHE A 211 11.58 -11.17 0.45
CA PHE A 211 10.35 -11.59 -0.23
C PHE A 211 10.51 -12.94 -0.93
N TYR A 212 11.65 -13.18 -1.58
CA TYR A 212 11.95 -14.44 -2.25
C TYR A 212 11.96 -15.62 -1.28
N LEU A 213 12.70 -15.53 -0.17
CA LEU A 213 12.79 -16.61 0.80
C LEU A 213 11.45 -16.87 1.49
N GLY A 214 10.70 -15.81 1.82
CA GLY A 214 9.35 -15.95 2.38
C GLY A 214 8.39 -16.63 1.42
N ALA A 215 8.46 -16.32 0.11
CA ALA A 215 7.65 -16.95 -0.92
C ALA A 215 8.01 -18.43 -1.10
N LEU A 216 9.31 -18.75 -1.12
CA LEU A 216 9.82 -20.13 -1.22
C LEU A 216 9.37 -21.00 -0.04
N ASP A 217 9.38 -20.46 1.18
CA ASP A 217 8.92 -21.17 2.37
C ASP A 217 7.41 -21.38 2.37
N ALA A 218 6.65 -20.41 1.89
CA ALA A 218 5.19 -20.44 1.82
C ALA A 218 4.67 -21.66 1.04
N LEU A 219 5.37 -22.11 -0.02
CA LEU A 219 5.00 -23.32 -0.79
C LEU A 219 4.83 -24.57 0.09
N ARG A 220 5.64 -24.71 1.14
CA ARG A 220 5.63 -25.87 2.03
C ARG A 220 4.51 -25.84 3.05
N GLU A 221 3.85 -24.70 3.21
CA GLU A 221 2.82 -24.45 4.20
C GLU A 221 1.40 -24.65 3.67
N ARG A 222 1.25 -25.01 2.37
CA ARG A 222 -0.01 -25.27 1.69
C ARG A 222 -1.02 -24.14 1.83
N PRO A 223 -0.69 -22.91 1.43
CA PRO A 223 -1.62 -21.80 1.46
C PRO A 223 -2.67 -21.91 0.33
N ASP A 224 -3.86 -21.37 0.61
CA ASP A 224 -4.89 -21.13 -0.42
C ASP A 224 -4.69 -19.76 -1.08
N VAL A 225 -4.14 -18.81 -0.32
CA VAL A 225 -3.81 -17.46 -0.80
C VAL A 225 -2.43 -17.06 -0.29
N ILE A 226 -1.63 -16.48 -1.18
CA ILE A 226 -0.32 -15.90 -0.84
C ILE A 226 -0.32 -14.44 -1.24
N VAL A 227 0.21 -13.58 -0.37
CA VAL A 227 0.49 -12.19 -0.67
C VAL A 227 1.98 -11.96 -0.72
N ILE A 228 2.45 -11.40 -1.83
CA ILE A 228 3.81 -10.90 -1.95
C ILE A 228 3.73 -9.39 -1.95
N GLY A 229 4.15 -8.78 -0.84
CA GLY A 229 4.03 -7.35 -0.60
C GLY A 229 4.60 -6.51 -1.74
N GLU A 230 5.73 -6.90 -2.30
CA GLU A 230 6.30 -6.23 -3.48
C GLU A 230 7.21 -7.15 -4.30
N ILE A 231 7.05 -7.14 -5.62
CA ILE A 231 7.97 -7.77 -6.57
C ILE A 231 9.01 -6.73 -7.00
N ARG A 232 10.24 -6.83 -6.46
CA ARG A 232 11.34 -5.90 -6.73
C ARG A 232 12.38 -6.44 -7.71
N ASP A 233 12.55 -7.75 -7.76
CA ASP A 233 13.63 -8.45 -8.46
C ASP A 233 13.15 -9.69 -9.23
N ALA A 234 14.06 -10.26 -10.02
CA ALA A 234 13.77 -11.40 -10.87
C ALA A 234 13.46 -12.67 -10.08
N GLN A 235 14.12 -12.89 -8.93
CA GLN A 235 13.90 -14.09 -8.12
C GLN A 235 12.51 -14.09 -7.52
N THR A 236 12.08 -12.95 -6.94
CA THR A 236 10.73 -12.78 -6.41
C THR A 236 9.66 -12.89 -7.51
N ALA A 237 9.93 -12.37 -8.73
CA ALA A 237 9.01 -12.49 -9.86
C ALA A 237 8.82 -13.93 -10.32
N GLN A 238 9.91 -14.70 -10.42
CA GLN A 238 9.89 -16.11 -10.79
C GLN A 238 9.15 -16.94 -9.75
N GLU A 239 9.39 -16.69 -8.46
CA GLU A 239 8.70 -17.40 -7.38
C GLU A 239 7.21 -17.08 -7.34
N ALA A 240 6.83 -15.80 -7.51
CA ALA A 240 5.43 -15.39 -7.62
C ALA A 240 4.68 -16.11 -8.74
N LEU A 241 5.34 -16.30 -9.88
CA LEU A 241 4.78 -17.02 -11.00
C LEU A 241 4.66 -18.52 -10.70
N ALA A 242 5.71 -19.15 -10.16
CA ALA A 242 5.73 -20.58 -9.80
C ALA A 242 4.65 -20.90 -8.74
N LEU A 243 4.47 -20.03 -7.75
CA LEU A 243 3.40 -20.13 -6.76
C LEU A 243 2.02 -20.10 -7.43
N ALA A 244 1.78 -19.16 -8.32
CA ALA A 244 0.50 -19.01 -9.02
C ALA A 244 0.17 -20.22 -9.91
N GLU A 245 1.19 -20.85 -10.51
CA GLU A 245 1.05 -22.08 -11.29
C GLU A 245 0.82 -23.31 -10.41
N SER A 246 1.30 -23.31 -9.17
CA SER A 246 1.16 -24.43 -8.23
C SER A 246 -0.23 -24.59 -7.61
N GLY A 247 -1.11 -23.59 -7.75
CA GLY A 247 -2.51 -23.67 -7.38
C GLY A 247 -3.10 -22.57 -6.50
N PRO A 248 -2.39 -21.91 -5.58
CA PRO A 248 -2.94 -20.82 -4.77
C PRO A 248 -3.30 -19.57 -5.57
N LEU A 249 -4.13 -18.72 -5.00
CA LEU A 249 -4.27 -17.33 -5.44
C LEU A 249 -3.07 -16.52 -4.94
N VAL A 250 -2.33 -15.89 -5.85
CA VAL A 250 -1.21 -15.01 -5.53
C VAL A 250 -1.63 -13.57 -5.78
N LEU A 251 -1.65 -12.74 -4.74
CA LEU A 251 -1.81 -11.30 -4.82
C LEU A 251 -0.42 -10.67 -4.65
N ALA A 252 0.04 -9.90 -5.63
CA ALA A 252 1.36 -9.29 -5.53
C ALA A 252 1.33 -7.81 -5.91
N SER A 253 2.16 -6.98 -5.24
CA SER A 253 2.29 -5.60 -5.67
C SER A 253 3.51 -5.38 -6.53
N LEU A 254 3.42 -4.37 -7.41
CA LEU A 254 4.49 -3.98 -8.31
C LEU A 254 4.44 -2.48 -8.55
N HIS A 255 5.58 -1.81 -8.61
CA HIS A 255 5.63 -0.39 -8.98
C HIS A 255 5.56 -0.24 -10.50
N ALA A 256 4.44 0.32 -10.99
CA ALA A 256 4.24 0.74 -12.37
C ALA A 256 3.07 1.72 -12.43
N ARG A 257 3.01 2.58 -13.45
CA ARG A 257 1.99 3.63 -13.60
C ARG A 257 0.85 3.27 -14.54
N SER A 258 0.94 2.15 -15.23
CA SER A 258 -0.12 1.61 -16.09
C SER A 258 -0.03 0.10 -16.15
N THR A 259 -1.12 -0.57 -16.54
CA THR A 259 -1.17 -2.01 -16.74
C THR A 259 -0.13 -2.46 -17.77
N GLU A 260 0.03 -1.70 -18.87
CA GLU A 260 1.06 -1.91 -19.89
C GLU A 260 2.47 -1.95 -19.27
N MET A 261 2.83 -0.89 -18.50
CA MET A 261 4.15 -0.80 -17.86
C MET A 261 4.36 -1.91 -16.83
N GLY A 262 3.31 -2.30 -16.13
CA GLY A 262 3.34 -3.40 -15.17
C GLY A 262 3.63 -4.75 -15.84
N LEU A 263 2.94 -5.04 -16.93
CA LEU A 263 3.16 -6.24 -17.72
C LEU A 263 4.57 -6.28 -18.33
N GLN A 264 5.03 -5.18 -18.94
CA GLN A 264 6.39 -5.06 -19.47
C GLN A 264 7.45 -5.27 -18.39
N LYS A 265 7.23 -4.70 -17.20
CA LYS A 265 8.15 -4.87 -16.07
C LYS A 265 8.18 -6.33 -15.60
N MET A 266 7.02 -6.99 -15.49
CA MET A 266 6.93 -8.39 -15.09
C MET A 266 7.63 -9.30 -16.09
N ILE A 267 7.34 -9.16 -17.39
CA ILE A 267 8.00 -9.93 -18.46
C ILE A 267 9.51 -9.73 -18.42
N ARG A 268 9.99 -8.51 -18.23
CA ARG A 268 11.43 -8.22 -18.11
C ARG A 268 12.06 -8.89 -16.90
N LEU A 269 11.41 -8.86 -15.73
CA LEU A 269 11.90 -9.54 -14.52
C LEU A 269 11.94 -11.06 -14.70
N LEU A 270 11.03 -11.62 -15.48
CA LEU A 270 11.00 -13.04 -15.83
C LEU A 270 12.03 -13.43 -16.89
N GLY A 271 12.76 -12.47 -17.52
CA GLY A 271 13.87 -12.73 -18.45
C GLY A 271 13.52 -12.61 -19.92
N ASN A 272 12.37 -12.06 -20.30
CA ASN A 272 11.94 -11.78 -21.70
C ASN A 272 11.94 -13.01 -22.63
N SER A 273 11.69 -14.20 -22.12
CA SER A 273 11.58 -15.41 -22.96
C SER A 273 10.12 -15.70 -23.31
N ASP A 274 9.88 -16.30 -24.48
CA ASP A 274 8.55 -16.73 -24.92
C ASP A 274 7.92 -17.70 -23.91
N ALA A 275 8.71 -18.62 -23.36
CA ALA A 275 8.24 -19.57 -22.35
C ALA A 275 7.73 -18.87 -21.10
N GLN A 276 8.42 -17.83 -20.63
CA GLN A 276 8.00 -17.05 -19.46
C GLN A 276 6.77 -16.18 -19.76
N SER A 277 6.67 -15.64 -20.97
CA SER A 277 5.49 -14.91 -21.41
C SER A 277 4.25 -15.80 -21.46
N GLN A 278 4.40 -17.03 -21.96
CA GLN A 278 3.34 -18.04 -21.95
C GLN A 278 2.94 -18.45 -20.53
N ALA A 279 3.90 -18.75 -19.66
CA ALA A 279 3.62 -19.08 -18.26
C ALA A 279 2.89 -17.94 -17.55
N LEU A 280 3.33 -16.69 -17.75
CA LEU A 280 2.64 -15.51 -17.20
C LEU A 280 1.21 -15.38 -17.76
N ALA A 281 1.01 -15.60 -19.07
CA ALA A 281 -0.31 -15.51 -19.71
C ALA A 281 -1.30 -16.51 -19.11
N HIS A 282 -0.85 -17.72 -18.79
CA HIS A 282 -1.68 -18.76 -18.19
C HIS A 282 -1.95 -18.53 -16.69
N ALA A 283 -0.97 -18.02 -15.96
CA ALA A 283 -1.11 -17.78 -14.52
C ALA A 283 -1.86 -16.48 -14.21
N LEU A 284 -1.70 -15.42 -15.00
CA LEU A 284 -2.26 -14.10 -14.75
C LEU A 284 -3.80 -14.11 -14.84
N ARG A 285 -4.47 -13.54 -13.83
CA ARG A 285 -5.93 -13.36 -13.80
C ARG A 285 -6.32 -11.91 -14.00
N GLY A 286 -5.53 -10.98 -13.49
CA GLY A 286 -5.80 -9.57 -13.64
C GLY A 286 -4.67 -8.67 -13.18
N VAL A 287 -4.74 -7.42 -13.64
CA VAL A 287 -3.86 -6.33 -13.21
C VAL A 287 -4.73 -5.14 -12.83
N LEU A 288 -4.53 -4.62 -11.64
CA LEU A 288 -5.18 -3.44 -11.12
C LEU A 288 -4.15 -2.34 -10.90
N CYS A 289 -4.16 -1.31 -11.75
CA CYS A 289 -3.34 -0.12 -11.56
C CYS A 289 -4.13 0.93 -10.78
N GLN A 290 -3.48 1.56 -9.79
CA GLN A 290 -4.12 2.47 -8.86
C GLN A 290 -3.45 3.83 -8.82
N ALA A 291 -4.28 4.88 -8.75
CA ALA A 291 -3.89 6.25 -8.42
C ALA A 291 -4.82 6.80 -7.34
N LEU A 292 -4.26 7.23 -6.22
CA LEU A 292 -4.99 7.80 -5.09
C LEU A 292 -4.93 9.32 -5.17
N LEU A 293 -6.08 9.96 -5.43
CA LEU A 293 -6.18 11.38 -5.74
C LEU A 293 -6.87 12.15 -4.61
N PRO A 294 -6.40 13.37 -4.29
CA PRO A 294 -7.08 14.21 -3.31
C PRO A 294 -8.49 14.57 -3.81
N SER A 295 -9.45 14.59 -2.89
CA SER A 295 -10.79 15.13 -3.23
C SER A 295 -10.68 16.62 -3.55
N SER A 296 -11.60 17.13 -4.38
CA SER A 296 -11.71 18.56 -4.68
C SER A 296 -11.83 19.42 -3.40
N GLN A 297 -12.43 18.88 -2.34
CA GLN A 297 -12.56 19.51 -1.02
C GLN A 297 -11.32 19.35 -0.14
N GLY A 298 -10.40 18.43 -0.46
CA GLY A 298 -9.18 18.17 0.31
C GLY A 298 -9.36 17.38 1.61
N ASN A 299 -10.54 16.85 1.86
CA ASN A 299 -10.90 16.16 3.12
C ASN A 299 -10.84 14.62 3.05
N ARG A 300 -10.50 14.06 1.89
CA ARG A 300 -10.35 12.61 1.65
C ARG A 300 -9.60 12.33 0.36
N TYR A 301 -9.35 11.06 0.11
CA TYR A 301 -8.84 10.58 -1.17
C TYR A 301 -9.93 9.87 -1.97
N HIS A 302 -9.78 9.87 -3.28
CA HIS A 302 -10.54 9.06 -4.22
C HIS A 302 -9.59 8.16 -5.00
N LEU A 303 -9.99 6.91 -5.19
CA LEU A 303 -9.23 5.94 -5.95
C LEU A 303 -9.65 6.02 -7.42
N ALA A 304 -8.68 6.27 -8.30
CA ALA A 304 -8.80 6.04 -9.73
C ALA A 304 -8.07 4.76 -10.10
N THR A 305 -8.63 3.98 -11.02
CA THR A 305 -8.11 2.66 -11.38
C THR A 305 -8.05 2.48 -12.89
N GLU A 306 -7.07 1.67 -13.31
CA GLU A 306 -7.02 1.03 -14.62
C GLU A 306 -7.01 -0.47 -14.39
N CYS A 307 -7.97 -1.18 -14.97
CA CYS A 307 -8.18 -2.59 -14.72
C CYS A 307 -8.05 -3.41 -16.00
N LEU A 308 -7.33 -4.53 -15.90
CA LEU A 308 -7.23 -5.55 -16.92
C LEU A 308 -7.63 -6.89 -16.29
N THR A 309 -8.74 -7.45 -16.72
CA THR A 309 -9.14 -8.84 -16.43
C THR A 309 -8.78 -9.71 -17.63
N VAL A 310 -8.03 -10.78 -17.40
CA VAL A 310 -7.50 -11.60 -18.49
C VAL A 310 -8.61 -12.43 -19.13
N SER A 311 -8.98 -12.07 -20.37
CA SER A 311 -9.84 -12.85 -21.25
C SER A 311 -9.02 -13.77 -22.15
N PRO A 312 -9.60 -14.79 -22.80
CA PRO A 312 -8.88 -15.63 -23.77
C PRO A 312 -8.18 -14.84 -24.89
N ALA A 313 -8.77 -13.73 -25.31
CA ALA A 313 -8.18 -12.87 -26.32
C ALA A 313 -6.98 -12.08 -25.80
N LEU A 314 -7.03 -11.62 -24.55
CA LEU A 314 -5.91 -10.95 -23.89
C LEU A 314 -4.79 -11.94 -23.54
N MET A 315 -5.15 -13.17 -23.16
CA MET A 315 -4.19 -14.26 -22.96
C MET A 315 -3.36 -14.52 -24.23
N ALA A 316 -4.00 -14.66 -25.39
CA ALA A 316 -3.31 -14.87 -26.66
C ALA A 316 -2.35 -13.72 -27.03
N LEU A 317 -2.70 -12.48 -26.72
CA LEU A 317 -1.80 -11.34 -26.91
C LEU A 317 -0.61 -11.36 -25.95
N LEU A 318 -0.84 -11.76 -24.69
CA LEU A 318 0.24 -11.95 -23.70
C LEU A 318 1.21 -13.05 -24.12
N GLU A 319 0.70 -14.20 -24.59
CA GLU A 319 1.51 -15.31 -25.12
C GLU A 319 2.39 -14.86 -26.29
N ALA A 320 1.85 -14.00 -27.16
CA ALA A 320 2.58 -13.41 -28.27
C ALA A 320 3.51 -12.25 -27.88
N GLY A 321 3.50 -11.82 -26.61
CA GLY A 321 4.25 -10.64 -26.15
C GLY A 321 3.72 -9.31 -26.72
N ASP A 322 2.51 -9.30 -27.29
CA ASP A 322 1.91 -8.11 -27.91
C ASP A 322 1.21 -7.22 -26.87
N ILE A 323 2.02 -6.51 -26.12
CA ILE A 323 1.52 -5.57 -25.09
C ILE A 323 0.81 -4.36 -25.72
N ALA A 324 1.21 -3.95 -26.93
CA ALA A 324 0.54 -2.86 -27.66
C ALA A 324 -0.89 -3.26 -28.07
N GLY A 325 -1.07 -4.52 -28.51
CA GLY A 325 -2.39 -5.09 -28.79
C GLY A 325 -3.29 -5.14 -27.55
N ILE A 326 -2.74 -5.46 -26.37
CA ILE A 326 -3.48 -5.42 -25.10
C ILE A 326 -3.99 -4.00 -24.84
N ARG A 327 -3.12 -2.99 -24.94
CA ARG A 327 -3.51 -1.58 -24.75
C ARG A 327 -4.59 -1.15 -25.73
N ALA A 328 -4.45 -1.51 -27.02
CA ALA A 328 -5.45 -1.18 -28.03
C ALA A 328 -6.82 -1.79 -27.73
N ARG A 329 -6.86 -3.01 -27.17
CA ARG A 329 -8.13 -3.63 -26.73
C ARG A 329 -8.74 -2.92 -25.53
N MET A 330 -7.93 -2.59 -24.53
CA MET A 330 -8.41 -1.82 -23.36
C MET A 330 -9.01 -0.48 -23.77
N ASN A 331 -8.33 0.26 -24.64
CA ASN A 331 -8.83 1.53 -25.18
C ASN A 331 -10.12 1.37 -26.00
N GLY A 332 -10.30 0.23 -26.65
CA GLY A 332 -11.50 -0.09 -27.41
C GLY A 332 -12.72 -0.49 -26.57
N GLY A 333 -12.58 -0.63 -25.26
CA GLY A 333 -13.67 -0.98 -24.33
C GLY A 333 -14.37 -2.32 -24.64
N ARG A 334 -13.68 -3.26 -25.30
CA ARG A 334 -14.29 -4.50 -25.85
C ARG A 334 -14.27 -5.68 -24.87
N ASP A 335 -13.43 -5.62 -23.86
CA ASP A 335 -13.28 -6.71 -22.89
C ASP A 335 -13.99 -6.37 -21.58
N LEU A 336 -14.85 -7.28 -21.11
CA LEU A 336 -15.51 -7.16 -19.82
C LEU A 336 -14.47 -7.16 -18.69
N GLY A 337 -14.66 -6.31 -17.70
CA GLY A 337 -13.74 -6.17 -16.58
C GLY A 337 -12.45 -5.41 -16.93
N CYS A 338 -12.41 -4.75 -18.09
CA CYS A 338 -11.29 -3.90 -18.50
C CYS A 338 -11.74 -2.43 -18.63
N HIS A 339 -10.95 -1.52 -18.08
CA HIS A 339 -11.10 -0.09 -18.31
C HIS A 339 -9.77 0.64 -18.15
N THR A 340 -9.66 1.80 -18.80
CA THR A 340 -8.46 2.64 -18.75
C THR A 340 -8.48 3.57 -17.54
N MET A 341 -7.30 4.08 -17.16
CA MET A 341 -7.18 5.14 -16.15
C MET A 341 -8.04 6.37 -16.54
N ASN A 342 -8.01 6.78 -17.80
CA ASN A 342 -8.80 7.93 -18.27
C ASN A 342 -10.31 7.75 -18.07
N ALA A 343 -10.86 6.57 -18.32
CA ALA A 343 -12.26 6.27 -18.04
C ALA A 343 -12.62 6.38 -16.55
N SER A 344 -11.69 6.02 -15.66
CA SER A 344 -11.86 6.19 -14.22
C SER A 344 -11.80 7.67 -13.81
N LEU A 345 -10.84 8.42 -14.38
CA LEU A 345 -10.67 9.86 -14.13
C LEU A 345 -11.89 10.64 -14.61
N GLU A 346 -12.41 10.32 -15.80
CA GLU A 346 -13.63 10.93 -16.35
C GLU A 346 -14.82 10.81 -15.39
N ARG A 347 -15.05 9.62 -14.83
CA ARG A 347 -16.12 9.40 -13.86
C ARG A 347 -15.96 10.22 -12.59
N LEU A 348 -14.72 10.33 -12.08
CA LEU A 348 -14.43 11.13 -10.90
C LEU A 348 -14.59 12.64 -11.17
N LEU A 349 -14.22 13.12 -12.37
CA LEU A 349 -14.41 14.49 -12.82
C LEU A 349 -15.90 14.81 -12.99
N ALA A 350 -16.65 13.95 -13.68
CA ALA A 350 -18.09 14.11 -13.88
C ALA A 350 -18.84 14.14 -12.54
N GLY A 351 -18.36 13.41 -11.54
CA GLY A 351 -18.88 13.45 -10.17
C GLY A 351 -18.36 14.61 -9.31
N HIS A 352 -17.57 15.54 -9.86
CA HIS A 352 -16.91 16.65 -9.14
C HIS A 352 -16.09 16.20 -7.92
N LYS A 353 -15.56 14.97 -7.95
CA LYS A 353 -14.83 14.36 -6.83
C LYS A 353 -13.39 14.82 -6.76
N ILE A 354 -12.77 15.07 -7.90
CA ILE A 354 -11.36 15.48 -8.04
C ILE A 354 -11.24 16.73 -8.91
N SER A 355 -10.08 17.40 -8.87
CA SER A 355 -9.78 18.52 -9.75
C SER A 355 -9.26 18.04 -11.10
N VAL A 356 -9.41 18.87 -12.14
CA VAL A 356 -8.83 18.62 -13.48
C VAL A 356 -7.30 18.53 -13.40
N GLU A 357 -6.69 19.33 -12.55
CA GLU A 357 -5.24 19.33 -12.35
C GLU A 357 -4.74 18.00 -11.79
N ASP A 358 -5.39 17.48 -10.73
CA ASP A 358 -5.06 16.17 -10.14
C ASP A 358 -5.28 15.04 -11.15
N ALA A 359 -6.39 15.08 -11.91
CA ALA A 359 -6.65 14.10 -12.96
C ALA A 359 -5.58 14.12 -14.06
N ARG A 360 -5.15 15.32 -14.48
CA ARG A 360 -4.07 15.50 -15.48
C ARG A 360 -2.72 14.99 -14.99
N ALA A 361 -2.46 15.09 -13.70
CA ALA A 361 -1.23 14.55 -13.10
C ALA A 361 -1.23 13.01 -13.03
N ALA A 362 -2.40 12.39 -12.90
CA ALA A 362 -2.55 10.94 -12.75
C ALA A 362 -2.59 10.18 -14.08
N THR A 363 -3.03 10.83 -15.18
CA THR A 363 -3.11 10.15 -16.48
C THR A 363 -1.74 9.80 -17.04
N THR A 364 -1.62 8.60 -17.61
CA THR A 364 -0.48 8.17 -18.44
C THR A 364 -0.75 8.36 -19.94
N ASP A 365 -2.02 8.53 -20.33
CA ASP A 365 -2.44 8.81 -21.71
C ASP A 365 -2.94 10.25 -21.81
N ARG A 366 -1.99 11.19 -21.99
CA ARG A 366 -2.27 12.62 -22.07
C ARG A 366 -3.08 13.02 -23.31
N VAL A 367 -2.92 12.27 -24.41
CA VAL A 367 -3.65 12.56 -25.66
C VAL A 367 -5.12 12.21 -25.49
N GLY A 368 -5.42 10.97 -25.06
CA GLY A 368 -6.79 10.57 -24.76
C GLY A 368 -7.43 11.36 -23.62
N PHE A 369 -6.62 11.89 -22.67
CA PHE A 369 -7.14 12.75 -21.61
C PHE A 369 -7.52 14.15 -22.10
N ALA A 370 -6.80 14.71 -23.08
CA ALA A 370 -7.12 16.03 -23.64
C ALA A 370 -8.50 16.08 -24.31
N ASP A 371 -9.00 14.94 -24.78
CA ASP A 371 -10.32 14.82 -25.38
C ASP A 371 -11.47 14.77 -24.35
N LEU A 372 -11.13 14.61 -23.05
CA LEU A 372 -12.09 14.50 -21.93
C LEU A 372 -12.33 15.83 -21.19
N VAL A 373 -11.49 16.85 -21.41
CA VAL A 373 -11.44 18.11 -20.67
C VAL A 373 -11.42 19.29 -21.64
#